data_d225e7086aa7722501102910b02ed095
#
_entry.id   d225e7086aa7722501102910b02ed095
#
_cell.length_a   1.000
_cell.length_b   1.000
_cell.length_c   1.000
_cell.angle_alpha   90.00
_cell.angle_beta   90.00
_cell.angle_gamma   90.00
#
_symmetry.space_group_name_H-M   'P 1'
#
loop_
_entity.id
_entity.type
_entity.pdbx_description
1 polymer ?
#
loop_
_entity_poly.entity_id
_entity_poly.type
_entity_poly.pdbx_seq_one_letter_code
_entity_poly.pdbx_strand_id
1 'polypeptide(L)'
;MNVHGLKIIKRRLQGGQTFFKTGFVPFADDKKFIPSITINTFFIENEFQHEGLTKLIVTEDMSERKKKMIELGDAFIAFPGGTGTLEEIAEVMSKVSLKHLSAPCILYNLDGYYNGLKALLHRMTEKGLSSEERQAGIYFAENLDEIKRILRSA
;
A
#
# COMPACT_ATOMS: atom_id res chain seq x y z
N MET A 1 9.07 -9.22 -14.84
CA MET A 1 8.90 -7.88 -14.25
C MET A 1 8.65 -8.07 -12.77
N ASN A 2 9.70 -7.88 -11.95
CA ASN A 2 9.60 -8.15 -10.51
C ASN A 2 8.89 -6.99 -9.82
N VAL A 3 7.61 -7.16 -9.51
CA VAL A 3 6.83 -6.18 -8.75
C VAL A 3 6.67 -6.71 -7.32
N HIS A 4 7.57 -6.32 -6.45
CA HIS A 4 7.53 -6.67 -5.03
C HIS A 4 7.26 -5.42 -4.18
N GLY A 5 6.66 -5.60 -3.00
CA GLY A 5 6.53 -4.55 -2.00
C GLY A 5 5.17 -3.87 -1.91
N LEU A 6 5.05 -2.94 -0.97
CA LEU A 6 3.85 -2.13 -0.76
C LEU A 6 3.74 -1.05 -1.84
N LYS A 7 2.56 -0.91 -2.42
CA LYS A 7 2.18 0.16 -3.35
C LYS A 7 1.15 1.05 -2.71
N ILE A 8 1.35 2.34 -2.83
CA ILE A 8 0.43 3.35 -2.33
C ILE A 8 -0.18 4.07 -3.51
N ILE A 9 -1.50 4.17 -3.51
CA ILE A 9 -2.26 4.88 -4.54
C ILE A 9 -2.84 6.13 -3.91
N LYS A 10 -2.67 7.27 -4.57
CA LYS A 10 -3.33 8.53 -4.24
C LYS A 10 -4.38 8.86 -5.28
N ARG A 11 -5.62 9.11 -4.86
CA ARG A 11 -6.68 9.67 -5.71
C ARG A 11 -6.43 11.17 -5.93
N ARG A 12 -6.86 11.65 -7.08
CA ARG A 12 -6.72 13.05 -7.49
C ARG A 12 -7.60 13.95 -6.62
N LEU A 13 -6.99 14.83 -5.83
CA LEU A 13 -7.60 16.10 -5.46
C LEU A 13 -7.27 17.10 -6.58
N GLN A 14 -8.25 17.87 -7.05
CA GLN A 14 -8.18 18.81 -8.19
C GLN A 14 -6.77 19.37 -8.45
N GLY A 15 -6.11 18.89 -9.51
CA GLY A 15 -4.88 19.51 -10.03
C GLY A 15 -3.59 18.67 -10.05
N GLY A 16 -3.56 17.44 -9.54
CA GLY A 16 -2.33 16.63 -9.59
C GLY A 16 -2.50 15.22 -9.06
N GLN A 17 -1.81 14.26 -9.65
CA GLN A 17 -1.76 12.86 -9.17
C GLN A 17 -0.39 12.58 -8.58
N THR A 18 -0.36 11.86 -7.47
CA THR A 18 0.87 11.53 -6.78
C THR A 18 0.95 10.01 -6.56
N PHE A 19 2.03 9.39 -7.00
CA PHE A 19 2.36 8.00 -6.72
C PHE A 19 3.55 7.92 -5.79
N PHE A 20 3.46 7.03 -4.82
CA PHE A 20 4.60 6.63 -4.01
C PHE A 20 5.11 5.28 -4.50
N LYS A 21 6.38 5.19 -4.81
CA LYS A 21 6.99 3.99 -5.34
C LYS A 21 7.87 3.31 -4.29
N THR A 22 7.45 2.12 -3.92
CA THR A 22 8.34 0.98 -3.92
C THR A 22 7.87 0.04 -5.05
N GLY A 23 8.04 0.46 -6.32
CA GLY A 23 7.70 -0.31 -7.53
C GLY A 23 6.43 0.14 -8.25
N PHE A 24 6.51 0.20 -9.55
CA PHE A 24 5.55 0.71 -10.52
C PHE A 24 4.46 -0.30 -10.88
N VAL A 25 3.18 0.10 -10.87
CA VAL A 25 2.11 -0.56 -11.64
C VAL A 25 1.52 0.48 -12.57
N PRO A 26 1.62 0.32 -13.89
CA PRO A 26 0.90 1.18 -14.82
C PRO A 26 -0.58 0.81 -14.80
N PHE A 27 -1.40 1.62 -14.15
CA PHE A 27 -2.82 1.68 -14.45
C PHE A 27 -2.97 2.52 -15.70
N ALA A 28 -3.00 1.87 -16.85
CA ALA A 28 -3.32 2.51 -18.11
C ALA A 28 -4.82 2.80 -18.12
N ASP A 29 -5.21 4.05 -17.91
CA ASP A 29 -6.33 4.67 -18.63
C ASP A 29 -6.54 6.17 -18.30
N ASP A 30 -5.65 6.85 -17.55
CA ASP A 30 -5.77 8.31 -17.45
C ASP A 30 -4.43 9.03 -17.38
N LYS A 31 -4.26 9.95 -18.33
CA LYS A 31 -3.09 10.79 -18.54
C LYS A 31 -2.91 11.78 -17.38
N LYS A 32 -2.26 11.39 -16.33
CA LYS A 32 -1.47 12.25 -15.41
C LYS A 32 -1.16 11.56 -14.09
N PHE A 33 -0.23 10.69 -14.16
CA PHE A 33 0.38 10.08 -12.99
C PHE A 33 1.61 10.90 -12.60
N ILE A 34 1.67 11.42 -11.39
CA ILE A 34 2.84 12.10 -10.86
C ILE A 34 3.55 11.15 -9.91
N PRO A 35 4.66 10.51 -10.31
CA PRO A 35 5.41 9.66 -9.42
C PRO A 35 6.07 10.51 -8.34
N SER A 36 5.74 10.26 -7.08
CA SER A 36 6.45 10.79 -5.93
C SER A 36 7.13 9.65 -5.20
N ILE A 37 8.36 9.86 -4.76
CA ILE A 37 9.09 8.91 -3.91
C ILE A 37 9.32 9.57 -2.56
N THR A 38 9.07 8.78 -1.50
CA THR A 38 9.53 9.11 -0.16
C THR A 38 10.75 8.24 0.12
N ILE A 39 11.89 8.86 0.37
CA ILE A 39 13.17 8.19 0.64
C ILE A 39 13.66 8.63 2.02
N ASN A 40 14.21 7.69 2.79
CA ASN A 40 14.96 7.98 3.99
C ASN A 40 16.36 8.49 3.61
N THR A 41 16.93 9.43 4.35
CA THR A 41 18.29 9.95 4.15
C THR A 41 19.35 8.86 4.12
N PHE A 42 19.19 7.78 4.89
CA PHE A 42 20.09 6.63 4.90
C PHE A 42 20.17 5.88 3.55
N PHE A 43 19.12 5.96 2.74
CA PHE A 43 19.04 5.27 1.43
C PHE A 43 19.38 6.17 0.24
N ILE A 44 19.57 7.49 0.44
CA ILE A 44 19.90 8.41 -0.65
C ILE A 44 21.21 8.01 -1.34
N GLU A 45 22.17 7.48 -0.60
CA GLU A 45 23.48 7.07 -1.12
C GLU A 45 23.45 5.75 -1.90
N ASN A 46 22.40 4.93 -1.72
CA ASN A 46 22.33 3.56 -2.23
C ASN A 46 21.09 3.24 -3.07
N GLU A 47 20.10 4.12 -3.14
CA GLU A 47 18.93 3.92 -4.00
C GLU A 47 19.03 4.74 -5.28
N PHE A 48 18.91 4.05 -6.42
CA PHE A 48 18.83 4.70 -7.73
C PHE A 48 17.61 5.61 -7.79
N GLN A 49 17.82 6.91 -7.85
CA GLN A 49 16.77 7.88 -8.12
C GLN A 49 16.21 7.61 -9.51
N HIS A 50 14.91 7.41 -9.59
CA HIS A 50 14.26 7.23 -10.88
C HIS A 50 14.15 8.58 -11.58
N GLU A 51 14.69 8.69 -12.80
CA GLU A 51 14.49 9.84 -13.66
C GLU A 51 12.98 10.01 -13.93
N GLY A 52 12.43 11.19 -13.73
CA GLY A 52 11.00 11.46 -13.95
C GLY A 52 10.14 11.55 -12.69
N LEU A 53 10.74 11.68 -11.50
CA LEU A 53 10.00 11.97 -10.28
C LEU A 53 9.47 13.41 -10.30
N THR A 54 8.18 13.56 -9.98
CA THR A 54 7.59 14.90 -9.86
C THR A 54 7.85 15.51 -8.49
N LYS A 55 8.00 14.69 -7.46
CA LYS A 55 8.27 15.15 -6.10
C LYS A 55 9.08 14.10 -5.34
N LEU A 56 10.18 14.54 -4.73
CA LEU A 56 10.95 13.78 -3.77
C LEU A 56 10.65 14.30 -2.37
N ILE A 57 10.29 13.41 -1.45
CA ILE A 57 10.10 13.72 -0.03
C ILE A 57 11.18 12.96 0.73
N VAL A 58 12.08 13.71 1.34
CA VAL A 58 13.15 13.16 2.17
C VAL A 58 12.66 13.14 3.62
N THR A 59 12.91 12.04 4.31
CA THR A 59 12.53 11.83 5.71
C THR A 59 13.75 11.49 6.55
N GLU A 60 13.73 11.81 7.82
CA GLU A 60 14.87 11.59 8.72
C GLU A 60 15.03 10.11 9.08
N ASP A 61 13.90 9.40 9.27
CA ASP A 61 13.90 7.99 9.64
C ASP A 61 12.79 7.17 8.95
N MET A 62 12.81 5.85 9.17
CA MET A 62 11.84 4.92 8.61
C MET A 62 10.43 5.12 9.16
N SER A 63 10.30 5.59 10.39
CA SER A 63 9.00 5.86 11.02
C SER A 63 8.33 7.06 10.37
N GLU A 64 9.08 8.15 10.19
CA GLU A 64 8.60 9.32 9.47
C GLU A 64 8.23 8.98 8.02
N ARG A 65 9.07 8.20 7.33
CA ARG A 65 8.77 7.72 5.97
C ARG A 65 7.43 7.01 5.91
N LYS A 66 7.20 6.01 6.77
CA LYS A 66 5.94 5.26 6.82
C LYS A 66 4.75 6.15 7.15
N LYS A 67 4.91 7.05 8.12
CA LYS A 67 3.88 8.03 8.47
C LYS A 67 3.50 8.89 7.27
N LYS A 68 4.48 9.46 6.56
CA LYS A 68 4.24 10.25 5.33
C LYS A 68 3.58 9.44 4.23
N MET A 69 4.01 8.21 4.01
CA MET A 69 3.39 7.32 3.03
C MET A 69 1.91 7.07 3.36
N ILE A 70 1.57 6.83 4.62
CA ILE A 70 0.19 6.59 5.05
C ILE A 70 -0.65 7.87 4.98
N GLU A 71 -0.12 9.03 5.41
CA GLU A 71 -0.79 10.32 5.33
C GLU A 71 -1.15 10.72 3.89
N LEU A 72 -0.33 10.33 2.93
CA LEU A 72 -0.46 10.74 1.54
C LEU A 72 -1.18 9.69 0.67
N GLY A 73 -1.41 8.48 1.18
CA GLY A 73 -2.02 7.39 0.45
C GLY A 73 -3.54 7.38 0.54
N ASP A 74 -4.22 7.15 -0.59
CA ASP A 74 -5.66 6.97 -0.66
C ASP A 74 -6.04 5.48 -0.85
N ALA A 75 -5.06 4.63 -1.15
CA ALA A 75 -5.18 3.17 -1.20
C ALA A 75 -3.80 2.52 -1.05
N PHE A 76 -3.76 1.31 -0.50
CA PHE A 76 -2.53 0.58 -0.21
C PHE A 76 -2.62 -0.82 -0.80
N ILE A 77 -1.63 -1.22 -1.59
CA ILE A 77 -1.59 -2.54 -2.21
C ILE A 77 -0.27 -3.21 -1.85
N ALA A 78 -0.34 -4.32 -1.13
CA ALA A 78 0.82 -5.17 -0.87
C ALA A 78 0.92 -6.26 -1.95
N PHE A 79 1.98 -6.22 -2.72
CA PHE A 79 2.39 -7.32 -3.59
C PHE A 79 3.17 -8.36 -2.79
N PRO A 80 3.29 -9.61 -3.25
CA PRO A 80 4.18 -10.59 -2.64
C PRO A 80 5.56 -9.99 -2.38
N GLY A 81 6.04 -10.09 -1.15
CA GLY A 81 7.29 -9.46 -0.71
C GLY A 81 7.81 -10.04 0.60
N GLY A 82 8.92 -9.54 1.09
CA GLY A 82 9.55 -10.00 2.33
C GLY A 82 8.95 -9.39 3.60
N THR A 83 9.71 -9.53 4.70
CA THR A 83 9.33 -9.03 6.03
C THR A 83 9.09 -7.52 6.08
N GLY A 84 9.82 -6.73 5.28
CA GLY A 84 9.59 -5.28 5.19
C GLY A 84 8.21 -4.94 4.62
N THR A 85 7.78 -5.67 3.57
CA THR A 85 6.42 -5.51 3.04
C THR A 85 5.36 -5.91 4.05
N LEU A 86 5.61 -7.00 4.81
CA LEU A 86 4.71 -7.44 5.87
C LEU A 86 4.62 -6.40 6.99
N GLU A 87 5.72 -5.81 7.39
CA GLU A 87 5.78 -4.77 8.41
C GLU A 87 5.00 -3.52 7.99
N GLU A 88 5.22 -3.03 6.77
CA GLU A 88 4.53 -1.86 6.22
C GLU A 88 3.01 -2.11 6.10
N ILE A 89 2.58 -3.24 5.54
CA ILE A 89 1.15 -3.53 5.38
C ILE A 89 0.46 -3.82 6.71
N ALA A 90 1.16 -4.41 7.69
CA ALA A 90 0.63 -4.64 9.03
C ALA A 90 0.29 -3.33 9.74
N GLU A 91 1.12 -2.29 9.58
CA GLU A 91 0.80 -0.94 10.10
C GLU A 91 -0.46 -0.37 9.43
N VAL A 92 -0.59 -0.49 8.10
CA VAL A 92 -1.78 -0.06 7.37
C VAL A 92 -3.02 -0.83 7.87
N MET A 93 -2.95 -2.15 7.96
CA MET A 93 -4.04 -2.99 8.47
C MET A 93 -4.46 -2.59 9.88
N SER A 94 -3.48 -2.31 10.77
CA SER A 94 -3.75 -1.85 12.13
C SER A 94 -4.52 -0.53 12.14
N LYS A 95 -4.11 0.46 11.35
CA LYS A 95 -4.80 1.75 11.25
C LYS A 95 -6.21 1.62 10.67
N VAL A 96 -6.41 0.74 9.68
CA VAL A 96 -7.74 0.42 9.14
C VAL A 96 -8.62 -0.21 10.20
N SER A 97 -8.11 -1.20 10.93
CA SER A 97 -8.84 -1.89 12.01
C SER A 97 -9.23 -0.97 13.16
N LEU A 98 -8.41 0.03 13.45
CA LEU A 98 -8.68 1.05 14.48
C LEU A 98 -9.52 2.23 13.97
N LYS A 99 -9.96 2.20 12.71
CA LYS A 99 -10.69 3.31 12.04
C LYS A 99 -9.92 4.63 12.00
N HIS A 100 -8.59 4.56 12.11
CA HIS A 100 -7.70 5.72 11.93
C HIS A 100 -7.37 5.97 10.45
N LEU A 101 -7.73 5.04 9.58
CA LEU A 101 -7.53 5.12 8.14
C LEU A 101 -8.74 4.51 7.43
N SER A 102 -9.35 5.29 6.52
CA SER A 102 -10.51 4.87 5.72
C SER A 102 -10.14 4.45 4.30
N ALA A 103 -8.86 4.22 4.03
CA ALA A 103 -8.37 3.80 2.73
C ALA A 103 -8.40 2.27 2.58
N PRO A 104 -8.69 1.72 1.39
CA PRO A 104 -8.63 0.28 1.16
C PRO A 104 -7.20 -0.24 1.30
N CYS A 105 -7.07 -1.31 2.08
CA CYS A 105 -5.84 -2.07 2.29
C CYS A 105 -5.96 -3.38 1.53
N ILE A 106 -5.23 -3.53 0.42
CA ILE A 106 -5.36 -4.65 -0.51
C ILE A 106 -4.10 -5.50 -0.47
N LEU A 107 -4.25 -6.78 -0.18
CA LEU A 107 -3.20 -7.77 -0.31
C LEU A 107 -3.39 -8.49 -1.65
N TYR A 108 -2.44 -8.33 -2.57
CA TYR A 108 -2.48 -9.03 -3.84
C TYR A 108 -2.06 -10.48 -3.62
N ASN A 109 -3.06 -11.34 -3.48
CA ASN A 109 -2.92 -12.75 -3.12
C ASN A 109 -2.60 -13.64 -4.34
N LEU A 110 -1.61 -13.20 -5.12
CA LEU A 110 -1.14 -13.96 -6.29
C LEU A 110 -0.69 -15.36 -5.84
N ASP A 111 -1.22 -16.38 -6.51
CA ASP A 111 -0.94 -17.79 -6.23
C ASP A 111 -1.11 -18.19 -4.75
N GLY A 112 -1.99 -17.49 -4.02
CA GLY A 112 -2.25 -17.79 -2.62
C GLY A 112 -1.16 -17.32 -1.65
N TYR A 113 -0.27 -16.44 -2.07
CA TYR A 113 0.87 -15.97 -1.27
C TYR A 113 0.48 -15.50 0.14
N TYR A 114 -0.65 -14.81 0.27
CA TYR A 114 -1.17 -14.29 1.53
C TYR A 114 -2.20 -15.20 2.22
N ASN A 115 -2.39 -16.45 1.79
CA ASN A 115 -3.37 -17.36 2.41
C ASN A 115 -3.10 -17.58 3.90
N GLY A 116 -1.83 -17.67 4.32
CA GLY A 116 -1.47 -17.78 5.72
C GLY A 116 -1.89 -16.57 6.55
N LEU A 117 -1.73 -15.37 6.02
CA LEU A 117 -2.16 -14.13 6.69
C LEU A 117 -3.68 -14.02 6.72
N LYS A 118 -4.38 -14.37 5.63
CA LYS A 118 -5.84 -14.43 5.57
C LYS A 118 -6.39 -15.39 6.63
N ALA A 119 -5.80 -16.58 6.76
CA ALA A 119 -6.18 -17.56 7.79
C ALA A 119 -5.92 -17.05 9.22
N LEU A 120 -4.81 -16.34 9.44
CA LEU A 120 -4.52 -15.72 10.73
C LEU A 120 -5.56 -14.68 11.12
N LEU A 121 -5.92 -13.76 10.19
CA LEU A 121 -6.95 -12.75 10.43
C LEU A 121 -8.32 -13.39 10.76
N HIS A 122 -8.70 -14.43 10.02
CA HIS A 122 -9.91 -15.19 10.29
C HIS A 122 -9.89 -15.81 11.71
N ARG A 123 -8.77 -16.44 12.09
CA ARG A 123 -8.61 -17.00 13.43
C ARG A 123 -8.66 -15.94 14.53
N MET A 124 -8.16 -14.72 14.29
CA MET A 124 -8.32 -13.63 15.25
C MET A 124 -9.80 -13.31 15.50
N THR A 125 -10.64 -13.34 14.46
CA THR A 125 -12.08 -13.14 14.60
C THR A 125 -12.74 -14.30 15.35
N GLU A 126 -12.43 -15.54 15.01
CA GLU A 126 -12.94 -16.74 15.72
C GLU A 126 -12.60 -16.74 17.22
N LYS A 127 -11.44 -16.21 17.59
CA LYS A 127 -10.97 -16.11 18.98
C LYS A 127 -11.43 -14.85 19.71
N GLY A 128 -12.22 -13.99 19.06
CA GLY A 128 -12.68 -12.74 19.66
C GLY A 128 -11.59 -11.67 19.82
N LEU A 129 -10.43 -11.85 19.19
CA LEU A 129 -9.31 -10.88 19.20
C LEU A 129 -9.48 -9.77 18.14
N SER A 130 -10.38 -9.97 17.20
CA SER A 130 -10.79 -9.01 16.17
C SER A 130 -12.27 -9.23 15.84
N SER A 131 -12.82 -8.47 14.90
CA SER A 131 -14.15 -8.66 14.35
C SER A 131 -14.15 -8.40 12.85
N GLU A 132 -15.18 -8.89 12.14
CA GLU A 132 -15.36 -8.58 10.72
C GLU A 132 -15.44 -7.08 10.47
N GLU A 133 -16.09 -6.34 11.36
CA GLU A 133 -16.17 -4.88 11.29
C GLU A 133 -14.80 -4.21 11.40
N ARG A 134 -13.93 -4.71 12.28
CA ARG A 134 -12.55 -4.20 12.41
C ARG A 134 -11.70 -4.53 11.20
N GLN A 135 -11.96 -5.65 10.54
CA GLN A 135 -11.25 -6.08 9.33
C GLN A 135 -11.87 -5.51 8.05
N ALA A 136 -13.02 -4.84 8.14
CA ALA A 136 -13.61 -4.16 7.00
C ALA A 136 -12.66 -3.10 6.43
N GLY A 137 -12.39 -3.18 5.12
CA GLY A 137 -11.38 -2.36 4.44
C GLY A 137 -10.05 -3.08 4.18
N ILE A 138 -9.89 -4.32 4.69
CA ILE A 138 -8.77 -5.21 4.36
C ILE A 138 -9.27 -6.22 3.32
N TYR A 139 -8.63 -6.28 2.17
CA TYR A 139 -9.05 -7.10 1.03
C TYR A 139 -7.92 -8.03 0.59
N PHE A 140 -8.29 -9.23 0.13
CA PHE A 140 -7.39 -10.17 -0.53
C PHE A 140 -7.86 -10.32 -1.97
N ALA A 141 -7.08 -9.79 -2.92
CA ALA A 141 -7.41 -9.82 -4.34
C ALA A 141 -6.51 -10.83 -5.06
N GLU A 142 -7.09 -11.73 -5.83
CA GLU A 142 -6.36 -12.80 -6.53
C GLU A 142 -5.86 -12.37 -7.92
N ASN A 143 -6.42 -11.27 -8.46
CA ASN A 143 -6.05 -10.75 -9.77
C ASN A 143 -6.17 -9.22 -9.82
N LEU A 144 -5.62 -8.64 -10.90
CA LEU A 144 -5.61 -7.18 -11.07
C LEU A 144 -7.01 -6.59 -11.28
N ASP A 145 -7.96 -7.34 -11.83
CA ASP A 145 -9.31 -6.83 -12.05
C ASP A 145 -10.10 -6.72 -10.74
N GLU A 146 -9.82 -7.61 -9.79
CA GLU A 146 -10.33 -7.45 -8.42
C GLU A 146 -9.77 -6.22 -7.74
N ILE A 147 -8.47 -5.96 -7.86
CA ILE A 147 -7.86 -4.73 -7.34
C ILE A 147 -8.55 -3.51 -7.94
N LYS A 148 -8.72 -3.46 -9.27
CA LYS A 148 -9.42 -2.35 -9.94
C LYS A 148 -10.84 -2.17 -9.44
N ARG A 149 -11.59 -3.26 -9.23
CA ARG A 149 -12.95 -3.22 -8.72
C ARG A 149 -13.00 -2.62 -7.31
N ILE A 150 -12.13 -3.09 -6.40
CA ILE A 150 -12.03 -2.56 -5.04
C ILE A 150 -11.72 -1.06 -5.07
N LEU A 151 -10.75 -0.64 -5.89
CA LEU A 151 -10.35 0.76 -6.00
C LEU A 151 -11.45 1.68 -6.56
N ARG A 152 -12.38 1.14 -7.37
CA ARG A 152 -13.51 1.90 -7.91
C ARG A 152 -14.67 2.03 -6.91
N SER A 153 -14.80 1.07 -6.00
CA SER A 153 -15.90 1.03 -5.01
C SER A 153 -15.57 1.69 -3.68
N ALA A 154 -14.29 2.00 -3.43
CA ALA A 154 -13.80 2.63 -2.20
C ALA A 154 -13.74 4.20 -2.30
#